data_95c1a10438f9f0372cb430f26b962fb8
#
_entry.id   95c1a10438f9f0372cb430f26b962fb8
#
_cell.length_a   1.000
_cell.length_b   1.000
_cell.length_c   1.000
_cell.angle_alpha   90.00
_cell.angle_beta   90.00
_cell.angle_gamma   90.00
#
_symmetry.space_group_name_H-M   'P 1'
#
loop_
_entity.id
_entity.type
_entity.pdbx_description
1 polymer ?
#
loop_
_entity_poly.entity_id
_entity_poly.type
_entity_poly.pdbx_seq_one_letter_code
_entity_poly.pdbx_strand_id
1 'polypeptide(L)'
;MKRIGAAACALLAGMIVASTKPASAAGVLRIDEVPVGELDPSKASDVADTLLLFNVYDTLVAPQPGSTGLAPHLAESWTVEGNVYTFKLRSEVRFQSGNPLTADDVVFSMERMQALDAGVSYLFKTVEKTEAVDPSTVRFTLSAPYAPFVAGLTRLAIVDSELVKENLGDGDGEMKDWGQAYLSAHSAGSGAYAVVSHNPQEETVMARNDGYFLGLAAAAPDTVRFRYGLEAATVRTLIANGEHDISSQWLPPEVLKSLAAEGAQLLTESGTGAFYLKMNTTKPPLDDVNCRRALSAAFDYEAGIRMVALTDTVALGKPATGVLPVGMLGSLPAERTLRRDMDAARKYLAECRHKPEDFSLELSWIAEVPLEERFALLMQANFAELGFKSEIVKVPWALFTERVGKPENTPHFSQLFTDAATGDPDALLYQMYHSSVPGTFYSPEHLEDAEVDQLLDKGRAESDPARRGEIYTALNERLLSLAPTIFAYDRQTVFAGSTRFTLPPMTDPAKSFGIPTYGLSFRFVEMKP
;
A
#
# COMPACT_ATOMS: atom_id res chain seq x y z
N MET A 1 81.19 38.87 -37.28
CA MET A 1 80.18 39.89 -37.13
C MET A 1 78.94 39.50 -37.92
N LYS A 2 77.94 38.94 -37.30
CA LYS A 2 76.56 38.88 -37.80
C LYS A 2 75.72 38.31 -36.65
N ARG A 3 74.78 39.15 -36.09
CA ARG A 3 73.83 38.82 -35.08
C ARG A 3 72.67 38.05 -35.72
N ILE A 4 72.28 36.91 -35.12
CA ILE A 4 71.04 36.20 -35.45
C ILE A 4 70.14 36.34 -34.28
N GLY A 5 68.99 36.98 -34.50
CA GLY A 5 67.92 37.13 -33.51
C GLY A 5 67.08 35.87 -33.44
N ALA A 6 66.83 35.39 -32.24
CA ALA A 6 65.87 34.32 -31.96
C ALA A 6 64.51 34.92 -31.61
N ALA A 7 63.47 34.58 -32.39
CA ALA A 7 62.08 34.88 -32.10
C ALA A 7 61.54 33.80 -31.19
N ALA A 8 61.07 34.16 -29.98
CA ALA A 8 60.39 33.27 -29.07
C ALA A 8 58.87 33.35 -29.33
N CYS A 9 58.28 32.25 -29.84
CA CYS A 9 56.84 32.02 -29.87
C CYS A 9 56.35 31.53 -28.49
N ALA A 10 55.63 32.35 -27.77
CA ALA A 10 54.93 31.97 -26.55
C ALA A 10 53.57 31.32 -26.93
N LEU A 11 53.43 30.01 -26.76
CA LEU A 11 52.16 29.29 -26.79
C LEU A 11 51.47 29.43 -25.42
N LEU A 12 50.39 30.23 -25.36
CA LEU A 12 49.46 30.23 -24.24
C LEU A 12 48.58 28.95 -24.36
N ALA A 13 48.87 27.94 -23.55
CA ALA A 13 47.94 26.83 -23.28
C ALA A 13 46.92 27.29 -22.27
N GLY A 14 45.70 27.62 -22.72
CA GLY A 14 44.57 27.86 -21.87
C GLY A 14 44.14 26.58 -21.18
N MET A 15 44.45 26.39 -19.90
CA MET A 15 43.85 25.36 -19.07
C MET A 15 42.38 25.73 -18.82
N ILE A 16 41.45 25.01 -19.46
CA ILE A 16 40.04 24.99 -19.06
C ILE A 16 40.00 24.17 -17.77
N VAL A 17 39.98 24.88 -16.60
CA VAL A 17 39.66 24.27 -15.33
C VAL A 17 38.14 23.99 -15.36
N ALA A 18 37.75 22.79 -15.73
CA ALA A 18 36.39 22.33 -15.49
C ALA A 18 36.16 22.33 -13.97
N SER A 19 35.37 23.29 -13.50
CA SER A 19 34.93 23.37 -12.11
C SER A 19 33.98 22.21 -11.87
N THR A 20 34.52 21.05 -11.51
CA THR A 20 33.70 19.97 -10.91
C THR A 20 33.24 20.48 -9.56
N LYS A 21 31.96 20.86 -9.45
CA LYS A 21 31.33 20.99 -8.13
C LYS A 21 31.62 19.69 -7.37
N PRO A 22 32.16 19.78 -6.13
CA PRO A 22 32.25 18.58 -5.32
C PRO A 22 30.81 18.05 -5.19
N ALA A 23 30.58 16.82 -5.61
CA ALA A 23 29.36 16.11 -5.25
C ALA A 23 29.29 16.17 -3.72
N SER A 24 28.28 16.86 -3.18
CA SER A 24 28.01 16.81 -1.74
C SER A 24 27.91 15.31 -1.42
N ALA A 25 28.70 14.83 -0.47
CA ALA A 25 28.62 13.44 -0.03
C ALA A 25 27.21 13.29 0.58
N ALA A 26 26.26 12.86 -0.23
CA ALA A 26 24.91 12.58 0.20
C ALA A 26 25.00 11.33 1.09
N GLY A 27 24.57 11.45 2.33
CA GLY A 27 24.85 10.48 3.38
C GLY A 27 24.11 9.15 3.24
N VAL A 28 24.18 8.36 4.30
CA VAL A 28 23.43 7.10 4.42
C VAL A 28 22.09 7.38 5.08
N LEU A 29 20.98 6.97 4.45
CA LEU A 29 19.65 6.92 5.06
C LEU A 29 19.47 5.56 5.74
N ARG A 30 19.13 5.54 7.02
CA ARG A 30 18.96 4.33 7.82
C ARG A 30 17.52 4.19 8.26
N ILE A 31 16.92 3.05 7.94
CA ILE A 31 15.51 2.75 8.15
C ILE A 31 15.41 1.52 9.02
N ASP A 32 14.56 1.56 10.04
CA ASP A 32 14.16 0.38 10.79
C ASP A 32 12.89 -0.19 10.17
N GLU A 33 12.82 -1.50 9.93
CA GLU A 33 11.62 -2.14 9.40
C GLU A 33 11.53 -3.59 9.93
N VAL A 34 10.35 -4.19 9.76
CA VAL A 34 10.22 -5.64 9.88
C VAL A 34 11.01 -6.32 8.75
N PRO A 35 11.41 -7.60 8.94
CA PRO A 35 12.15 -8.29 7.89
C PRO A 35 11.45 -8.24 6.53
N VAL A 36 12.18 -7.84 5.50
CA VAL A 36 11.77 -8.01 4.09
C VAL A 36 11.99 -9.48 3.74
N GLY A 37 10.89 -10.17 3.48
CA GLY A 37 10.91 -11.61 3.23
C GLY A 37 11.14 -11.98 1.78
N GLU A 38 10.83 -11.07 0.84
CA GLU A 38 10.81 -11.38 -0.58
C GLU A 38 11.34 -10.22 -1.42
N LEU A 39 12.43 -10.44 -2.15
CA LEU A 39 12.96 -9.48 -3.14
C LEU A 39 12.41 -9.71 -4.55
N ASP A 40 11.78 -10.86 -4.79
CA ASP A 40 11.14 -11.15 -6.06
C ASP A 40 9.81 -10.38 -6.18
N PRO A 41 9.71 -9.39 -7.09
CA PRO A 41 8.54 -8.52 -7.16
C PRO A 41 7.24 -9.24 -7.58
N SER A 42 7.34 -10.41 -8.22
CA SER A 42 6.15 -11.19 -8.59
C SER A 42 5.59 -12.03 -7.44
N LYS A 43 6.34 -12.19 -6.35
CA LYS A 43 5.93 -12.96 -5.16
C LYS A 43 5.59 -12.05 -3.98
N ALA A 44 6.11 -10.83 -3.99
CA ALA A 44 5.92 -9.86 -2.93
C ALA A 44 4.44 -9.47 -2.77
N SER A 45 3.94 -9.57 -1.54
CA SER A 45 2.58 -9.17 -1.17
C SER A 45 2.53 -8.40 0.14
N ASP A 46 3.60 -8.45 0.93
CA ASP A 46 3.74 -7.74 2.20
C ASP A 46 4.04 -6.26 1.98
N VAL A 47 3.67 -5.44 2.97
CA VAL A 47 3.91 -3.99 2.93
C VAL A 47 5.41 -3.66 2.98
N ALA A 48 6.20 -4.37 3.80
CA ALA A 48 7.63 -4.15 3.92
C ALA A 48 8.38 -4.49 2.63
N ASP A 49 8.04 -5.62 1.99
CA ASP A 49 8.57 -6.00 0.69
C ASP A 49 8.26 -4.91 -0.35
N THR A 50 7.00 -4.50 -0.42
CA THR A 50 6.51 -3.50 -1.39
C THR A 50 7.21 -2.15 -1.21
N LEU A 51 7.43 -1.70 0.04
CA LEU A 51 8.07 -0.44 0.38
C LEU A 51 9.53 -0.38 -0.12
N LEU A 52 10.25 -1.50 -0.04
CA LEU A 52 11.59 -1.63 -0.60
C LEU A 52 11.54 -1.69 -2.13
N LEU A 53 10.67 -2.55 -2.68
CA LEU A 53 10.64 -2.87 -4.11
C LEU A 53 10.21 -1.69 -4.99
N PHE A 54 9.35 -0.77 -4.51
CA PHE A 54 9.00 0.46 -5.25
C PHE A 54 10.17 1.44 -5.45
N ASN A 55 11.28 1.25 -4.75
CA ASN A 55 12.51 2.00 -4.99
C ASN A 55 13.48 1.28 -5.94
N VAL A 56 13.27 -0.03 -6.16
CA VAL A 56 14.13 -0.91 -6.97
C VAL A 56 13.58 -1.12 -8.38
N TYR A 57 12.25 -1.20 -8.50
CA TYR A 57 11.56 -1.50 -9.75
C TYR A 57 10.61 -0.37 -10.13
N ASP A 58 10.40 -0.21 -11.43
CA ASP A 58 9.40 0.69 -11.98
C ASP A 58 8.25 -0.09 -12.62
N THR A 59 7.12 0.59 -12.79
CA THR A 59 5.87 0.08 -13.35
C THR A 59 5.45 0.91 -14.56
N LEU A 60 4.48 0.44 -15.36
CA LEU A 60 4.03 1.19 -16.54
C LEU A 60 3.38 2.53 -16.18
N VAL A 61 2.63 2.57 -15.10
CA VAL A 61 1.97 3.74 -14.55
C VAL A 61 2.27 3.84 -13.07
N ALA A 62 2.25 5.04 -12.51
CA ALA A 62 2.46 5.28 -11.09
C ALA A 62 1.30 6.12 -10.51
N PRO A 63 1.10 6.14 -9.18
CA PRO A 63 0.18 7.06 -8.55
C PRO A 63 0.58 8.51 -8.85
N GLN A 64 -0.42 9.36 -9.06
CA GLN A 64 -0.20 10.79 -9.28
C GLN A 64 -0.10 11.50 -7.92
N PRO A 65 0.98 12.29 -7.68
CA PRO A 65 1.08 13.08 -6.46
C PRO A 65 -0.11 14.05 -6.28
N GLY A 66 -0.62 14.16 -5.06
CA GLY A 66 -1.71 15.07 -4.71
C GLY A 66 -3.10 14.62 -5.20
N SER A 67 -3.23 13.43 -5.74
CA SER A 67 -4.51 12.88 -6.21
C SER A 67 -4.59 11.36 -6.04
N THR A 68 -5.78 10.79 -6.27
CA THR A 68 -5.98 9.34 -6.37
C THR A 68 -5.84 8.81 -7.80
N GLY A 69 -5.47 9.68 -8.75
CA GLY A 69 -5.28 9.32 -10.15
C GLY A 69 -3.97 8.62 -10.44
N LEU A 70 -3.80 8.22 -11.69
CA LEU A 70 -2.59 7.60 -12.22
C LEU A 70 -1.88 8.55 -13.17
N ALA A 71 -0.56 8.46 -13.18
CA ALA A 71 0.34 9.22 -14.05
C ALA A 71 1.16 8.27 -14.93
N PRO A 72 1.56 8.72 -16.14
CA PRO A 72 2.59 8.04 -16.93
C PRO A 72 3.88 7.81 -16.14
N HIS A 73 4.47 6.60 -16.28
CA HIS A 73 5.73 6.27 -15.61
C HIS A 73 6.72 5.64 -16.63
N LEU A 74 6.87 4.31 -16.71
CA LEU A 74 7.61 3.70 -17.84
C LEU A 74 6.88 3.90 -19.16
N ALA A 75 5.54 3.90 -19.14
CA ALA A 75 4.75 4.31 -20.29
C ALA A 75 4.61 5.84 -20.34
N GLU A 76 4.77 6.42 -21.55
CA GLU A 76 4.49 7.85 -21.79
C GLU A 76 2.99 8.11 -21.92
N SER A 77 2.25 7.13 -22.44
CA SER A 77 0.80 7.21 -22.70
C SER A 77 0.21 5.82 -22.88
N TRP A 78 -1.11 5.76 -22.81
CA TRP A 78 -1.87 4.55 -23.14
C TRP A 78 -3.21 4.89 -23.77
N THR A 79 -3.76 3.91 -24.49
CA THR A 79 -5.12 3.94 -25.06
C THR A 79 -5.88 2.69 -24.65
N VAL A 80 -7.21 2.81 -24.55
CA VAL A 80 -8.11 1.72 -24.20
C VAL A 80 -9.19 1.60 -25.26
N GLU A 81 -9.31 0.44 -25.89
CA GLU A 81 -10.31 0.13 -26.91
C GLU A 81 -11.03 -1.18 -26.52
N GLY A 82 -12.15 -1.06 -25.84
CA GLY A 82 -12.87 -2.20 -25.29
C GLY A 82 -12.06 -2.91 -24.21
N ASN A 83 -11.63 -4.14 -24.49
CA ASN A 83 -10.77 -4.96 -23.63
C ASN A 83 -9.29 -4.97 -24.06
N VAL A 84 -8.90 -4.07 -24.96
CA VAL A 84 -7.52 -3.94 -25.47
C VAL A 84 -6.90 -2.66 -24.93
N TYR A 85 -5.75 -2.80 -24.28
CA TYR A 85 -4.97 -1.72 -23.68
C TYR A 85 -3.62 -1.64 -24.36
N THR A 86 -3.27 -0.49 -24.95
CA THR A 86 -1.99 -0.29 -25.66
C THR A 86 -1.20 0.81 -24.98
N PHE A 87 0.03 0.48 -24.57
CA PHE A 87 0.96 1.39 -23.87
C PHE A 87 2.14 1.71 -24.75
N LYS A 88 2.51 3.01 -24.81
CA LYS A 88 3.73 3.50 -25.46
C LYS A 88 4.81 3.71 -24.39
N LEU A 89 5.94 3.03 -24.51
CA LEU A 89 7.05 3.09 -23.57
C LEU A 89 7.98 4.27 -23.86
N ARG A 90 8.64 4.77 -22.82
CA ARG A 90 9.76 5.70 -22.94
C ARG A 90 10.95 4.98 -23.58
N SER A 91 11.68 5.68 -24.44
CA SER A 91 12.80 5.11 -25.18
C SER A 91 14.14 5.21 -24.44
N GLU A 92 14.25 6.10 -23.45
CA GLU A 92 15.51 6.39 -22.73
C GLU A 92 15.74 5.55 -21.47
N VAL A 93 14.79 4.70 -21.09
CA VAL A 93 14.88 3.93 -19.85
C VAL A 93 15.87 2.78 -19.98
N ARG A 94 16.72 2.64 -18.94
CA ARG A 94 17.62 1.51 -18.79
C ARG A 94 17.44 0.85 -17.45
N PHE A 95 17.64 -0.45 -17.43
CA PHE A 95 17.79 -1.22 -16.20
C PHE A 95 19.12 -0.88 -15.49
N GLN A 96 19.21 -1.25 -14.23
CA GLN A 96 20.43 -1.10 -13.42
C GLN A 96 21.60 -1.92 -13.95
N SER A 97 21.34 -2.98 -14.71
CA SER A 97 22.32 -3.74 -15.49
C SER A 97 22.97 -2.94 -16.63
N GLY A 98 22.28 -1.89 -17.12
CA GLY A 98 22.63 -1.12 -18.32
C GLY A 98 21.83 -1.53 -19.57
N ASN A 99 21.10 -2.64 -19.55
CA ASN A 99 20.25 -3.08 -20.66
C ASN A 99 19.12 -2.05 -20.93
N PRO A 100 18.74 -1.81 -22.20
CA PRO A 100 17.60 -0.96 -22.52
C PRO A 100 16.29 -1.66 -22.11
N LEU A 101 15.33 -0.91 -21.56
CA LEU A 101 14.00 -1.41 -21.28
C LEU A 101 13.16 -1.40 -22.57
N THR A 102 12.55 -2.53 -22.88
CA THR A 102 11.74 -2.73 -24.09
C THR A 102 10.36 -3.34 -23.79
N ALA A 103 9.51 -3.43 -24.81
CA ALA A 103 8.21 -4.09 -24.70
C ALA A 103 8.33 -5.60 -24.37
N ASP A 104 9.41 -6.25 -24.77
CA ASP A 104 9.66 -7.67 -24.46
C ASP A 104 9.86 -7.89 -22.96
N ASP A 105 10.43 -6.92 -22.23
CA ASP A 105 10.57 -6.99 -20.77
C ASP A 105 9.22 -6.90 -20.07
N VAL A 106 8.30 -6.09 -20.62
CA VAL A 106 6.93 -5.99 -20.11
C VAL A 106 6.15 -7.29 -20.36
N VAL A 107 6.29 -7.87 -21.55
CA VAL A 107 5.68 -9.18 -21.88
C VAL A 107 6.21 -10.25 -20.92
N PHE A 108 7.53 -10.35 -20.79
CA PHE A 108 8.16 -11.30 -19.87
C PHE A 108 7.69 -11.13 -18.42
N SER A 109 7.61 -9.88 -17.93
CA SER A 109 7.19 -9.59 -16.55
C SER A 109 5.74 -10.01 -16.29
N MET A 110 4.84 -9.80 -17.26
CA MET A 110 3.44 -10.24 -17.14
C MET A 110 3.33 -11.77 -17.21
N GLU A 111 3.98 -12.42 -18.17
CA GLU A 111 3.99 -13.88 -18.30
C GLU A 111 4.57 -14.54 -17.03
N ARG A 112 5.64 -13.96 -16.49
CA ARG A 112 6.24 -14.38 -15.24
C ARG A 112 5.27 -14.27 -14.06
N MET A 113 4.59 -13.12 -13.92
CA MET A 113 3.57 -12.87 -12.88
C MET A 113 2.45 -13.91 -12.95
N GLN A 114 1.97 -14.23 -14.14
CA GLN A 114 0.93 -15.23 -14.35
C GLN A 114 1.42 -16.67 -14.10
N ALA A 115 2.63 -16.99 -14.53
CA ALA A 115 3.20 -18.34 -14.39
C ALA A 115 3.50 -18.68 -12.93
N LEU A 116 3.98 -17.72 -12.13
CA LEU A 116 4.25 -17.93 -10.70
C LEU A 116 2.98 -17.99 -9.86
N ASP A 117 1.90 -17.37 -10.31
CA ASP A 117 0.59 -17.32 -9.64
C ASP A 117 0.69 -17.02 -8.13
N ALA A 118 1.56 -16.07 -7.78
CA ALA A 118 1.88 -15.68 -6.41
C ALA A 118 1.68 -14.17 -6.20
N GLY A 119 1.87 -13.70 -4.98
CA GLY A 119 1.81 -12.29 -4.64
C GLY A 119 0.50 -11.63 -5.08
N VAL A 120 0.59 -10.64 -5.94
CA VAL A 120 -0.55 -9.87 -6.46
C VAL A 120 -1.04 -10.34 -7.83
N SER A 121 -0.69 -11.56 -8.27
CA SER A 121 -1.07 -12.13 -9.57
C SER A 121 -2.58 -12.13 -9.81
N TYR A 122 -3.40 -12.17 -8.75
CA TYR A 122 -4.85 -12.12 -8.84
C TYR A 122 -5.38 -10.85 -9.54
N LEU A 123 -4.62 -9.75 -9.54
CA LEU A 123 -4.96 -8.51 -10.26
C LEU A 123 -4.93 -8.69 -11.79
N PHE A 124 -4.25 -9.72 -12.30
CA PHE A 124 -3.99 -9.95 -13.72
C PHE A 124 -4.66 -11.20 -14.29
N LYS A 125 -5.58 -11.82 -13.56
CA LYS A 125 -6.31 -13.02 -14.00
C LYS A 125 -7.15 -12.81 -15.27
N THR A 126 -7.53 -11.57 -15.56
CA THR A 126 -8.28 -11.23 -16.77
C THR A 126 -7.40 -11.04 -18.00
N VAL A 127 -6.07 -10.99 -17.87
CA VAL A 127 -5.15 -10.83 -18.99
C VAL A 127 -5.03 -12.15 -19.74
N GLU A 128 -5.54 -12.17 -20.99
CA GLU A 128 -5.44 -13.33 -21.87
C GLU A 128 -4.16 -13.32 -22.71
N LYS A 129 -3.70 -12.11 -23.10
CA LYS A 129 -2.56 -11.97 -23.97
C LYS A 129 -1.80 -10.68 -23.71
N THR A 130 -0.46 -10.76 -23.73
CA THR A 130 0.44 -9.63 -23.73
C THR A 130 1.37 -9.74 -24.94
N GLU A 131 1.51 -8.65 -25.72
CA GLU A 131 2.27 -8.64 -26.96
C GLU A 131 3.17 -7.42 -27.07
N ALA A 132 4.43 -7.63 -27.41
CA ALA A 132 5.28 -6.57 -27.94
C ALA A 132 4.91 -6.28 -29.40
N VAL A 133 4.25 -5.15 -29.65
CA VAL A 133 3.86 -4.72 -31.00
C VAL A 133 5.09 -4.22 -31.77
N ASP A 134 5.92 -3.49 -31.08
CA ASP A 134 7.27 -3.05 -31.47
C ASP A 134 8.12 -2.84 -30.20
N PRO A 135 9.43 -2.58 -30.27
CA PRO A 135 10.27 -2.47 -29.07
C PRO A 135 9.81 -1.44 -28.03
N SER A 136 8.94 -0.50 -28.40
CA SER A 136 8.43 0.57 -27.53
C SER A 136 6.91 0.56 -27.34
N THR A 137 6.22 -0.48 -27.81
CA THR A 137 4.74 -0.56 -27.74
C THR A 137 4.32 -1.94 -27.25
N VAL A 138 3.66 -2.00 -26.11
CA VAL A 138 3.09 -3.22 -25.56
C VAL A 138 1.56 -3.16 -25.58
N ARG A 139 0.93 -4.30 -25.86
CA ARG A 139 -0.51 -4.45 -25.91
C ARG A 139 -0.96 -5.57 -24.97
N PHE A 140 -1.97 -5.27 -24.14
CA PHE A 140 -2.67 -6.26 -23.32
C PHE A 140 -4.08 -6.46 -23.87
N THR A 141 -4.49 -7.72 -24.01
CA THR A 141 -5.87 -8.11 -24.34
C THR A 141 -6.45 -8.83 -23.13
N LEU A 142 -7.59 -8.35 -22.64
CA LEU A 142 -8.28 -8.93 -21.49
C LEU A 142 -9.45 -9.80 -21.96
N SER A 143 -9.88 -10.77 -21.14
CA SER A 143 -11.04 -11.64 -21.40
C SER A 143 -12.36 -10.87 -21.44
N ALA A 144 -12.43 -9.74 -20.74
CA ALA A 144 -13.58 -8.84 -20.68
C ALA A 144 -13.10 -7.41 -20.31
N PRO A 145 -13.92 -6.37 -20.55
CA PRO A 145 -13.63 -5.03 -20.02
C PRO A 145 -13.45 -5.09 -18.50
N TYR A 146 -12.30 -4.58 -18.02
CA TYR A 146 -11.94 -4.58 -16.61
C TYR A 146 -11.26 -3.25 -16.25
N ALA A 147 -12.06 -2.29 -15.80
CA ALA A 147 -11.61 -0.92 -15.51
C ALA A 147 -10.47 -0.83 -14.49
N PRO A 148 -10.38 -1.71 -13.44
CA PRO A 148 -9.27 -1.70 -12.49
C PRO A 148 -7.92 -2.09 -13.07
N PHE A 149 -7.84 -2.61 -14.30
CA PHE A 149 -6.60 -3.13 -14.89
C PHE A 149 -5.44 -2.14 -14.86
N VAL A 150 -5.68 -0.88 -15.29
CA VAL A 150 -4.61 0.13 -15.32
C VAL A 150 -4.10 0.45 -13.90
N ALA A 151 -4.99 0.49 -12.92
CA ALA A 151 -4.59 0.63 -11.51
C ALA A 151 -3.78 -0.59 -11.03
N GLY A 152 -4.15 -1.79 -11.46
CA GLY A 152 -3.39 -3.02 -11.20
C GLY A 152 -1.95 -2.95 -11.69
N LEU A 153 -1.68 -2.27 -12.81
CA LEU A 153 -0.34 -2.12 -13.37
C LEU A 153 0.63 -1.32 -12.49
N THR A 154 0.17 -0.61 -11.46
CA THR A 154 1.03 -0.04 -10.40
C THR A 154 1.70 -1.13 -9.55
N ARG A 155 1.28 -2.38 -9.69
CA ARG A 155 1.82 -3.56 -8.98
C ARG A 155 2.58 -4.51 -9.91
N LEU A 156 2.62 -4.25 -11.22
CA LEU A 156 3.43 -4.99 -12.19
C LEU A 156 4.81 -4.36 -12.30
N ALA A 157 5.73 -4.80 -11.47
CA ALA A 157 7.14 -4.41 -11.55
C ALA A 157 7.77 -5.00 -12.82
N ILE A 158 8.44 -4.17 -13.62
CA ILE A 158 9.10 -4.62 -14.85
C ILE A 158 10.52 -5.03 -14.52
N VAL A 159 10.86 -6.28 -14.85
CA VAL A 159 12.18 -6.87 -14.64
C VAL A 159 12.98 -6.93 -15.95
N ASP A 160 14.30 -6.81 -15.86
CA ASP A 160 15.23 -7.04 -16.95
C ASP A 160 15.18 -8.51 -17.38
N SER A 161 14.48 -8.77 -18.47
CA SER A 161 14.22 -10.12 -18.96
C SER A 161 15.47 -10.84 -19.44
N GLU A 162 16.45 -10.10 -19.98
CA GLU A 162 17.73 -10.65 -20.44
C GLU A 162 18.54 -11.13 -19.23
N LEU A 163 18.72 -10.27 -18.23
CA LEU A 163 19.45 -10.60 -17.01
C LEU A 163 18.80 -11.79 -16.25
N VAL A 164 17.47 -11.84 -16.17
CA VAL A 164 16.76 -12.94 -15.51
C VAL A 164 16.93 -14.24 -16.29
N LYS A 165 16.81 -14.22 -17.63
CA LYS A 165 17.00 -15.40 -18.49
C LYS A 165 18.42 -15.96 -18.44
N GLU A 166 19.44 -15.11 -18.25
CA GLU A 166 20.83 -15.54 -18.04
C GLU A 166 21.06 -16.25 -16.69
N ASN A 167 20.16 -16.04 -15.72
CA ASN A 167 20.28 -16.51 -14.34
C ASN A 167 19.12 -17.43 -13.91
N LEU A 168 18.52 -18.19 -14.84
CA LEU A 168 17.48 -19.16 -14.52
C LEU A 168 18.01 -20.29 -13.63
N GLY A 169 17.33 -20.55 -12.53
CA GLY A 169 17.57 -21.70 -11.65
C GLY A 169 17.09 -23.03 -12.23
N ASP A 170 16.99 -24.05 -11.40
CA ASP A 170 16.46 -25.35 -11.80
C ASP A 170 14.93 -25.32 -11.90
N GLY A 171 14.37 -26.07 -12.87
CA GLY A 171 12.93 -26.14 -13.07
C GLY A 171 12.56 -26.81 -14.40
N ASP A 172 11.26 -27.00 -14.63
CA ASP A 172 10.74 -27.61 -15.85
C ASP A 172 10.49 -26.58 -16.96
N GLY A 173 10.63 -27.00 -18.21
CA GLY A 173 10.36 -26.17 -19.38
C GLY A 173 11.47 -25.19 -19.72
N GLU A 174 11.22 -24.31 -20.71
CA GLU A 174 12.19 -23.35 -21.21
C GLU A 174 12.55 -22.27 -20.17
N MET A 175 11.54 -21.81 -19.42
CA MET A 175 11.70 -20.75 -18.42
C MET A 175 12.07 -21.28 -17.03
N LYS A 176 12.22 -22.61 -16.86
CA LYS A 176 12.65 -23.26 -15.62
C LYS A 176 11.91 -22.70 -14.36
N ASP A 177 12.68 -22.07 -13.44
CA ASP A 177 12.14 -21.43 -12.24
C ASP A 177 11.69 -19.98 -12.45
N TRP A 178 11.67 -19.47 -13.68
CA TRP A 178 11.41 -18.07 -13.98
C TRP A 178 12.34 -17.08 -13.27
N GLY A 179 13.54 -17.51 -12.90
CA GLY A 179 14.53 -16.70 -12.19
C GLY A 179 14.19 -16.43 -10.71
N GLN A 180 13.35 -17.26 -10.09
CA GLN A 180 12.98 -17.10 -8.67
C GLN A 180 14.20 -17.18 -7.75
N ALA A 181 15.07 -18.17 -7.97
CA ALA A 181 16.29 -18.34 -7.17
C ALA A 181 17.22 -17.13 -7.27
N TYR A 182 17.35 -16.52 -8.44
CA TYR A 182 18.13 -15.31 -8.63
C TYR A 182 17.50 -14.10 -7.95
N LEU A 183 16.21 -13.83 -8.21
CA LEU A 183 15.52 -12.65 -7.71
C LEU A 183 15.22 -12.70 -6.20
N SER A 184 15.33 -13.86 -5.56
CA SER A 184 15.24 -13.95 -4.10
C SER A 184 16.42 -13.28 -3.37
N ALA A 185 17.54 -13.05 -4.06
CA ALA A 185 18.76 -12.48 -3.47
C ALA A 185 19.32 -11.26 -4.25
N HIS A 186 18.83 -11.02 -5.47
CA HIS A 186 19.32 -9.97 -6.37
C HIS A 186 18.15 -9.17 -6.95
N SER A 187 18.43 -7.95 -7.40
CA SER A 187 17.47 -7.13 -8.13
C SER A 187 17.77 -7.10 -9.64
N ALA A 188 16.71 -6.94 -10.44
CA ALA A 188 16.80 -6.77 -11.90
C ALA A 188 15.87 -5.62 -12.34
N GLY A 189 15.88 -4.51 -11.61
CA GLY A 189 14.98 -3.38 -11.81
C GLY A 189 15.63 -2.22 -12.55
N SER A 190 14.80 -1.18 -12.80
CA SER A 190 15.20 0.10 -13.39
C SER A 190 15.15 1.26 -12.39
N GLY A 191 14.74 1.00 -11.15
CA GLY A 191 14.38 2.00 -10.16
C GLY A 191 15.52 2.90 -9.67
N ALA A 192 15.15 3.87 -8.83
CA ALA A 192 16.06 4.88 -8.31
C ALA A 192 17.17 4.33 -7.40
N TYR A 193 17.00 3.12 -6.86
CA TYR A 193 17.99 2.42 -6.03
C TYR A 193 18.11 0.96 -6.44
N ALA A 194 19.34 0.42 -6.37
CA ALA A 194 19.65 -0.98 -6.66
C ALA A 194 20.04 -1.72 -5.37
N VAL A 195 19.61 -2.96 -5.20
CA VAL A 195 20.03 -3.82 -4.08
C VAL A 195 21.49 -4.19 -4.27
N VAL A 196 22.32 -3.89 -3.27
CA VAL A 196 23.75 -4.25 -3.21
C VAL A 196 23.96 -5.53 -2.42
N SER A 197 23.24 -5.66 -1.32
CA SER A 197 23.24 -6.86 -0.47
C SER A 197 21.92 -7.03 0.25
N HIS A 198 21.53 -8.27 0.46
CA HIS A 198 20.32 -8.63 1.19
C HIS A 198 20.60 -9.79 2.13
N ASN A 199 20.34 -9.57 3.41
CA ASN A 199 20.28 -10.59 4.44
C ASN A 199 18.94 -10.43 5.18
N PRO A 200 17.95 -11.30 4.96
CA PRO A 200 16.61 -11.15 5.53
C PRO A 200 16.58 -11.23 7.05
N GLN A 201 17.66 -11.68 7.71
CA GLN A 201 17.77 -11.72 9.17
C GLN A 201 18.42 -10.46 9.77
N GLU A 202 19.00 -9.58 8.95
CA GLU A 202 19.81 -8.47 9.44
C GLU A 202 19.51 -7.16 8.75
N GLU A 203 19.81 -7.06 7.44
CA GLU A 203 19.64 -5.81 6.68
C GLU A 203 19.61 -6.01 5.16
N THR A 204 19.01 -5.04 4.47
CA THR A 204 19.22 -4.82 3.03
C THR A 204 19.92 -3.49 2.82
N VAL A 205 20.96 -3.51 1.97
CA VAL A 205 21.71 -2.32 1.56
C VAL A 205 21.41 -2.03 0.10
N MET A 206 21.07 -0.77 -0.19
CA MET A 206 20.77 -0.29 -1.54
C MET A 206 21.68 0.88 -1.89
N ALA A 207 22.13 0.94 -3.14
CA ALA A 207 22.91 2.06 -3.70
C ALA A 207 22.05 2.87 -4.67
N ARG A 208 22.34 4.17 -4.72
CA ARG A 208 21.68 5.12 -5.62
C ARG A 208 21.98 4.78 -7.09
N ASN A 209 20.96 4.85 -7.94
CA ASN A 209 21.08 4.74 -9.39
C ASN A 209 21.16 6.16 -9.99
N ASP A 210 22.37 6.65 -10.24
CA ASP A 210 22.59 7.99 -10.82
C ASP A 210 22.06 8.14 -12.25
N GLY A 211 21.78 7.01 -12.93
CA GLY A 211 21.19 6.97 -14.27
C GLY A 211 19.66 6.91 -14.29
N TYR A 212 19.00 7.08 -13.14
CA TYR A 212 17.55 6.97 -13.05
C TYR A 212 16.84 7.99 -13.94
N PHE A 213 15.95 7.52 -14.81
CA PHE A 213 15.35 8.31 -15.90
C PHE A 213 14.49 9.50 -15.43
N LEU A 214 13.93 9.46 -14.23
CA LEU A 214 13.19 10.59 -13.65
C LEU A 214 14.06 11.49 -12.76
N GLY A 215 15.34 11.17 -12.61
CA GLY A 215 16.26 11.88 -11.72
C GLY A 215 15.96 11.68 -10.23
N LEU A 216 16.86 12.19 -9.41
CA LEU A 216 16.80 12.16 -7.95
C LEU A 216 16.91 13.58 -7.39
N ALA A 217 16.47 13.78 -6.15
CA ALA A 217 16.72 15.02 -5.42
C ALA A 217 18.23 15.29 -5.33
N ALA A 218 18.62 16.57 -5.29
CA ALA A 218 20.02 16.98 -5.36
C ALA A 218 20.89 16.41 -4.22
N ALA A 219 20.28 16.21 -3.05
CA ALA A 219 20.92 15.61 -1.87
C ALA A 219 20.29 14.25 -1.52
N ALA A 220 19.82 13.50 -2.54
CA ALA A 220 19.33 12.14 -2.32
C ALA A 220 20.44 11.24 -1.73
N PRO A 221 20.14 10.34 -0.78
CA PRO A 221 21.15 9.53 -0.12
C PRO A 221 21.90 8.65 -1.13
N ASP A 222 23.21 8.50 -0.95
CA ASP A 222 24.04 7.58 -1.77
C ASP A 222 23.74 6.13 -1.47
N THR A 223 23.35 5.86 -0.21
CA THR A 223 23.06 4.52 0.30
C THR A 223 21.82 4.57 1.18
N VAL A 224 20.97 3.56 1.03
CA VAL A 224 19.85 3.30 1.93
C VAL A 224 20.08 1.96 2.61
N ARG A 225 19.89 1.90 3.93
CA ARG A 225 20.04 0.68 4.73
C ARG A 225 18.75 0.40 5.47
N PHE A 226 18.12 -0.72 5.17
CA PHE A 226 17.01 -1.28 5.94
C PHE A 226 17.57 -2.23 6.99
N ARG A 227 17.39 -1.92 8.25
CA ARG A 227 17.72 -2.81 9.37
C ARG A 227 16.46 -3.47 9.90
N TYR A 228 16.56 -4.75 10.20
CA TYR A 228 15.41 -5.59 10.54
C TYR A 228 15.37 -6.01 12.00
N GLY A 229 14.13 -6.20 12.50
CA GLY A 229 13.87 -6.89 13.76
C GLY A 229 14.37 -6.20 15.01
N LEU A 230 14.55 -4.87 14.98
CA LEU A 230 14.98 -4.13 16.18
C LEU A 230 13.80 -3.94 17.14
N GLU A 231 14.07 -4.13 18.43
CA GLU A 231 13.09 -3.86 19.48
C GLU A 231 12.71 -2.37 19.53
N ALA A 232 11.44 -2.06 19.79
CA ALA A 232 10.91 -0.70 19.77
C ALA A 232 11.68 0.30 20.65
N ALA A 233 12.18 -0.15 21.82
CA ALA A 233 13.01 0.67 22.71
C ALA A 233 14.37 1.01 22.11
N THR A 234 14.95 0.08 21.34
CA THR A 234 16.21 0.29 20.60
C THR A 234 15.98 1.28 19.47
N VAL A 235 14.94 1.08 18.66
CA VAL A 235 14.57 2.00 17.56
C VAL A 235 14.38 3.42 18.10
N ARG A 236 13.63 3.59 19.21
CA ARG A 236 13.44 4.90 19.85
C ARG A 236 14.78 5.56 20.18
N THR A 237 15.72 4.81 20.77
CA THR A 237 17.04 5.35 21.16
C THR A 237 17.85 5.77 19.93
N LEU A 238 17.88 4.94 18.87
CA LEU A 238 18.63 5.20 17.64
C LEU A 238 18.09 6.43 16.88
N ILE A 239 16.76 6.59 16.80
CA ILE A 239 16.13 7.77 16.19
C ILE A 239 16.41 9.03 17.03
N ALA A 240 16.22 8.97 18.35
CA ALA A 240 16.45 10.11 19.24
C ALA A 240 17.90 10.62 19.19
N ASN A 241 18.88 9.70 19.06
CA ASN A 241 20.29 10.02 18.94
C ASN A 241 20.72 10.42 17.51
N GLY A 242 19.83 10.33 16.51
CA GLY A 242 20.16 10.59 15.09
C GLY A 242 21.04 9.50 14.45
N GLU A 243 21.11 8.32 15.05
CA GLU A 243 21.86 7.17 14.51
C GLU A 243 21.04 6.44 13.43
N HIS A 244 19.70 6.49 13.53
CA HIS A 244 18.76 6.05 12.51
C HIS A 244 17.88 7.23 12.07
N ASP A 245 17.29 7.09 10.88
CA ASP A 245 16.60 8.20 10.22
C ASP A 245 15.09 8.01 10.15
N ILE A 246 14.60 6.78 9.90
CA ILE A 246 13.16 6.48 9.78
C ILE A 246 12.85 5.22 10.58
N SER A 247 11.79 5.27 11.38
CA SER A 247 11.27 4.11 12.12
C SER A 247 10.41 3.22 11.23
N SER A 248 10.14 2.00 11.68
CA SER A 248 9.04 1.18 11.14
C SER A 248 7.67 1.83 11.42
N GLN A 249 6.72 1.62 10.51
CA GLN A 249 5.31 1.97 10.70
C GLN A 249 4.62 1.13 11.79
N TRP A 250 5.23 0.02 12.20
CA TRP A 250 4.66 -0.90 13.18
C TRP A 250 5.07 -0.59 14.62
N LEU A 251 5.76 0.55 14.85
CA LEU A 251 6.04 0.98 16.21
C LEU A 251 4.75 1.20 17.02
N PRO A 252 4.74 0.80 18.30
CA PRO A 252 3.61 1.08 19.18
C PRO A 252 3.29 2.58 19.23
N PRO A 253 2.00 2.97 19.27
CA PRO A 253 1.60 4.38 19.32
C PRO A 253 2.27 5.19 20.42
N GLU A 254 2.53 4.57 21.57
CA GLU A 254 3.20 5.21 22.71
C GLU A 254 4.65 5.55 22.41
N VAL A 255 5.34 4.74 21.59
CA VAL A 255 6.72 5.00 21.16
C VAL A 255 6.74 6.13 20.13
N LEU A 256 5.82 6.14 19.18
CA LEU A 256 5.66 7.23 18.22
C LEU A 256 5.36 8.57 18.92
N LYS A 257 4.48 8.56 19.95
CA LYS A 257 4.22 9.74 20.80
C LYS A 257 5.46 10.24 21.51
N SER A 258 6.24 9.33 22.08
CA SER A 258 7.48 9.69 22.77
C SER A 258 8.50 10.31 21.83
N LEU A 259 8.71 9.71 20.66
CA LEU A 259 9.62 10.24 19.63
C LEU A 259 9.17 11.62 19.14
N ALA A 260 7.87 11.82 18.90
CA ALA A 260 7.34 13.13 18.52
C ALA A 260 7.58 14.20 19.62
N ALA A 261 7.39 13.83 20.90
CA ALA A 261 7.66 14.72 22.03
C ALA A 261 9.16 15.03 22.19
N GLU A 262 10.05 14.16 21.73
CA GLU A 262 11.50 14.31 21.70
C GLU A 262 12.01 15.08 20.46
N GLY A 263 11.10 15.51 19.57
CA GLY A 263 11.41 16.34 18.41
C GLY A 263 11.60 15.58 17.09
N ALA A 264 11.30 14.27 17.04
CA ALA A 264 11.23 13.56 15.78
C ALA A 264 10.08 14.11 14.91
N GLN A 265 10.31 14.21 13.60
CA GLN A 265 9.23 14.52 12.67
C GLN A 265 8.31 13.31 12.49
N LEU A 266 7.00 13.54 12.35
CA LEU A 266 6.06 12.48 11.97
C LEU A 266 5.83 12.53 10.46
N LEU A 267 6.18 11.46 9.79
CA LEU A 267 5.98 11.26 8.36
C LEU A 267 4.66 10.53 8.17
N THR A 268 3.74 11.10 7.39
CA THR A 268 2.38 10.57 7.29
C THR A 268 2.02 10.21 5.85
N GLU A 269 1.31 9.11 5.68
CA GLU A 269 0.79 8.66 4.41
C GLU A 269 -0.67 8.20 4.61
N SER A 270 -1.58 8.69 3.76
CA SER A 270 -2.98 8.24 3.79
C SER A 270 -3.07 6.82 3.24
N GLY A 271 -3.77 5.94 3.95
CA GLY A 271 -4.04 4.58 3.51
C GLY A 271 -5.11 4.50 2.43
N THR A 272 -5.16 3.36 1.75
CA THR A 272 -6.23 2.96 0.83
C THR A 272 -7.28 2.11 1.49
N GLY A 273 -7.25 1.98 2.81
CA GLY A 273 -8.15 1.17 3.62
C GLY A 273 -8.48 1.79 4.97
N ALA A 274 -9.07 1.00 5.81
CA ALA A 274 -9.57 1.45 7.10
C ALA A 274 -9.37 0.38 8.18
N PHE A 275 -9.71 0.74 9.40
CA PHE A 275 -9.91 -0.20 10.48
C PHE A 275 -11.39 -0.57 10.52
N TYR A 276 -11.66 -1.84 10.32
CA TYR A 276 -12.97 -2.44 10.16
C TYR A 276 -13.31 -3.32 11.36
N LEU A 277 -14.47 -3.06 11.99
CA LEU A 277 -15.06 -3.93 13.00
C LEU A 277 -16.20 -4.70 12.33
N LYS A 278 -15.88 -5.86 11.80
CA LYS A 278 -16.71 -6.66 10.90
C LYS A 278 -17.68 -7.54 11.66
N MET A 279 -18.94 -7.56 11.25
CA MET A 279 -20.02 -8.30 11.90
C MET A 279 -20.42 -9.52 11.09
N ASN A 280 -20.39 -10.71 11.70
CA ASN A 280 -20.91 -11.93 11.06
C ASN A 280 -22.42 -11.84 10.85
N THR A 281 -22.85 -11.54 9.63
CA THR A 281 -24.26 -11.28 9.29
C THR A 281 -25.14 -12.56 9.31
N THR A 282 -24.54 -13.72 9.46
CA THR A 282 -25.26 -15.00 9.53
C THR A 282 -25.57 -15.45 10.97
N LYS A 283 -24.95 -14.78 11.96
CA LYS A 283 -24.99 -15.20 13.36
C LYS A 283 -25.93 -14.31 14.20
N PRO A 284 -26.98 -14.86 14.87
CA PRO A 284 -27.82 -14.06 15.75
C PRO A 284 -27.01 -13.41 16.90
N PRO A 285 -27.27 -12.16 17.28
CA PRO A 285 -28.34 -11.27 16.79
C PRO A 285 -27.96 -10.46 15.53
N LEU A 286 -26.76 -10.65 14.97
CA LEU A 286 -26.23 -9.89 13.86
C LEU A 286 -26.81 -10.29 12.49
N ASP A 287 -27.62 -11.34 12.43
CA ASP A 287 -28.43 -11.73 11.27
C ASP A 287 -29.63 -10.78 11.03
N ASP A 288 -29.89 -9.86 11.97
CA ASP A 288 -30.87 -8.78 11.82
C ASP A 288 -30.15 -7.44 11.55
N VAL A 289 -30.52 -6.79 10.45
CA VAL A 289 -29.91 -5.51 10.03
C VAL A 289 -30.13 -4.40 11.07
N ASN A 290 -31.26 -4.38 11.77
CA ASN A 290 -31.54 -3.35 12.76
C ASN A 290 -30.68 -3.52 14.02
N CYS A 291 -30.34 -4.76 14.40
CA CYS A 291 -29.36 -5.00 15.45
C CYS A 291 -27.97 -4.47 15.05
N ARG A 292 -27.53 -4.73 13.81
CA ARG A 292 -26.25 -4.22 13.30
C ARG A 292 -26.21 -2.69 13.25
N ARG A 293 -27.30 -2.06 12.76
CA ARG A 293 -27.45 -0.59 12.74
C ARG A 293 -27.42 0.00 14.15
N ALA A 294 -28.07 -0.67 15.13
CA ALA A 294 -28.05 -0.24 16.52
C ALA A 294 -26.63 -0.23 17.09
N LEU A 295 -25.86 -1.29 16.87
CA LEU A 295 -24.48 -1.41 17.34
C LEU A 295 -23.56 -0.40 16.64
N SER A 296 -23.73 -0.19 15.31
CA SER A 296 -22.97 0.81 14.55
C SER A 296 -23.25 2.23 15.03
N ALA A 297 -24.52 2.57 15.31
CA ALA A 297 -24.89 3.90 15.81
C ALA A 297 -24.45 4.12 17.28
N ALA A 298 -24.31 3.05 18.08
CA ALA A 298 -23.84 3.13 19.45
C ALA A 298 -22.32 3.27 19.58
N PHE A 299 -21.55 2.92 18.55
CA PHE A 299 -20.10 2.97 18.62
C PHE A 299 -19.57 4.40 18.76
N ASP A 300 -18.63 4.62 19.69
CA ASP A 300 -18.00 5.93 19.92
C ASP A 300 -16.78 6.12 18.98
N TYR A 301 -17.06 6.58 17.77
CA TYR A 301 -16.04 6.87 16.75
C TYR A 301 -15.01 7.90 17.22
N GLU A 302 -15.45 8.92 17.97
CA GLU A 302 -14.53 9.95 18.47
C GLU A 302 -13.58 9.39 19.54
N ALA A 303 -14.06 8.50 20.42
CA ALA A 303 -13.20 7.79 21.36
C ALA A 303 -12.18 6.92 20.62
N GLY A 304 -12.60 6.24 19.52
CA GLY A 304 -11.71 5.47 18.65
C GLY A 304 -10.57 6.33 18.09
N ILE A 305 -10.89 7.49 17.52
CA ILE A 305 -9.87 8.43 17.00
C ILE A 305 -8.95 8.93 18.13
N ARG A 306 -9.48 9.26 19.32
CA ARG A 306 -8.63 9.67 20.46
C ARG A 306 -7.63 8.59 20.88
N MET A 307 -8.00 7.30 20.78
CA MET A 307 -7.08 6.20 21.11
C MET A 307 -5.90 6.09 20.16
N VAL A 308 -6.07 6.48 18.90
CA VAL A 308 -5.03 6.41 17.86
C VAL A 308 -4.35 7.76 17.60
N ALA A 309 -4.71 8.83 18.31
CA ALA A 309 -4.07 10.13 18.23
C ALA A 309 -2.63 10.06 18.75
N LEU A 310 -1.68 10.61 18.01
CA LEU A 310 -0.26 10.69 18.38
C LEU A 310 0.11 12.09 18.91
N THR A 311 -0.40 13.12 18.24
CA THR A 311 -0.29 14.54 18.64
C THR A 311 -1.65 15.22 18.46
N ASP A 312 -1.73 16.52 18.68
CA ASP A 312 -2.95 17.30 18.42
C ASP A 312 -3.36 17.31 16.93
N THR A 313 -2.42 17.03 16.03
CA THR A 313 -2.64 17.12 14.57
C THR A 313 -2.39 15.83 13.79
N VAL A 314 -1.75 14.83 14.40
CA VAL A 314 -1.40 13.55 13.76
C VAL A 314 -2.00 12.39 14.54
N ALA A 315 -2.64 11.48 13.83
CA ALA A 315 -3.18 10.22 14.37
C ALA A 315 -2.89 9.07 13.40
N LEU A 316 -3.00 7.83 13.87
CA LEU A 316 -2.93 6.62 13.01
C LEU A 316 -4.21 6.41 12.19
N GLY A 317 -5.17 7.31 12.31
CA GLY A 317 -6.43 7.24 11.57
C GLY A 317 -7.13 8.57 11.51
N LYS A 318 -7.98 8.70 10.50
CA LYS A 318 -8.88 9.85 10.28
C LYS A 318 -10.34 9.40 10.41
N PRO A 319 -11.27 10.29 10.77
CA PRO A 319 -12.68 9.94 10.83
C PRO A 319 -13.19 9.38 9.50
N ALA A 320 -13.78 8.17 9.53
CA ALA A 320 -14.36 7.54 8.34
C ALA A 320 -15.71 8.16 7.96
N THR A 321 -16.03 8.10 6.67
CA THR A 321 -17.33 8.50 6.13
C THR A 321 -18.16 7.31 5.64
N GLY A 322 -17.53 6.15 5.52
CA GLY A 322 -18.11 4.91 5.04
C GLY A 322 -17.05 3.83 4.85
N VAL A 323 -17.28 2.93 3.90
CA VAL A 323 -16.38 1.80 3.65
C VAL A 323 -15.08 2.21 2.96
N LEU A 324 -15.12 3.28 2.15
CA LEU A 324 -13.97 3.80 1.39
C LEU A 324 -13.36 5.01 2.09
N PRO A 325 -12.04 5.05 2.27
CA PRO A 325 -11.34 6.25 2.74
C PRO A 325 -11.64 7.48 1.89
N VAL A 326 -11.72 8.63 2.56
CA VAL A 326 -11.97 9.91 1.89
C VAL A 326 -10.91 10.16 0.80
N GLY A 327 -11.38 10.46 -0.41
CA GLY A 327 -10.54 10.71 -1.58
C GLY A 327 -10.42 9.53 -2.55
N MET A 328 -10.81 8.31 -2.16
CA MET A 328 -10.96 7.20 -3.10
C MET A 328 -12.19 7.39 -3.99
N LEU A 329 -12.15 6.81 -5.20
CA LEU A 329 -13.27 6.84 -6.13
C LEU A 329 -14.53 6.27 -5.47
N GLY A 330 -15.62 7.04 -5.41
CA GLY A 330 -16.88 6.66 -4.77
C GLY A 330 -16.91 6.81 -3.25
N SER A 331 -15.86 7.39 -2.63
CA SER A 331 -15.91 7.76 -1.21
C SER A 331 -16.94 8.87 -0.97
N LEU A 332 -17.49 8.89 0.24
CA LEU A 332 -18.44 9.94 0.63
C LEU A 332 -17.69 11.21 1.06
N PRO A 333 -18.34 12.39 0.95
CA PRO A 333 -17.74 13.66 1.36
C PRO A 333 -17.30 13.67 2.83
N ALA A 334 -16.19 14.35 3.14
CA ALA A 334 -15.61 14.40 4.49
C ALA A 334 -16.56 14.94 5.57
N GLU A 335 -17.57 15.74 5.18
CA GLU A 335 -18.61 16.28 6.08
C GLU A 335 -19.56 15.20 6.59
N ARG A 336 -19.62 14.04 5.93
CA ARG A 336 -20.45 12.89 6.30
C ARG A 336 -19.76 11.95 7.29
N THR A 337 -18.83 12.45 8.06
CA THR A 337 -18.12 11.68 9.12
C THR A 337 -19.10 10.91 10.00
N LEU A 338 -18.82 9.61 10.17
CA LEU A 338 -19.59 8.74 11.06
C LEU A 338 -19.45 9.21 12.53
N ARG A 339 -20.55 9.20 13.24
CA ARG A 339 -20.63 9.67 14.63
C ARG A 339 -21.53 8.77 15.47
N ARG A 340 -21.27 8.76 16.76
CA ARG A 340 -22.14 8.10 17.71
C ARG A 340 -23.52 8.80 17.78
N ASP A 341 -24.60 8.00 17.71
CA ASP A 341 -25.97 8.46 17.85
C ASP A 341 -26.77 7.44 18.67
N MET A 342 -26.88 7.68 19.96
CA MET A 342 -27.59 6.78 20.90
C MET A 342 -29.10 6.80 20.73
N ASP A 343 -29.69 7.87 20.21
CA ASP A 343 -31.13 7.91 19.96
C ASP A 343 -31.48 7.08 18.73
N ALA A 344 -30.69 7.19 17.66
CA ALA A 344 -30.77 6.28 16.51
C ALA A 344 -30.48 4.83 16.91
N ALA A 345 -29.50 4.58 17.77
CA ALA A 345 -29.16 3.24 18.25
C ALA A 345 -30.33 2.58 18.96
N ARG A 346 -31.00 3.30 19.90
CA ARG A 346 -32.17 2.80 20.61
C ARG A 346 -33.37 2.58 19.68
N LYS A 347 -33.57 3.46 18.68
CA LYS A 347 -34.62 3.30 17.68
C LYS A 347 -34.41 2.02 16.85
N TYR A 348 -33.23 1.80 16.32
CA TYR A 348 -32.89 0.57 15.58
C TYR A 348 -33.03 -0.66 16.46
N LEU A 349 -32.60 -0.58 17.73
CA LEU A 349 -32.71 -1.70 18.65
C LEU A 349 -34.17 -2.08 18.91
N ALA A 350 -35.06 -1.10 18.98
CA ALA A 350 -36.49 -1.35 19.15
C ALA A 350 -37.13 -2.07 17.93
N GLU A 351 -36.52 -1.95 16.77
CA GLU A 351 -36.92 -2.62 15.51
C GLU A 351 -36.18 -3.95 15.30
N CYS A 352 -35.17 -4.26 16.13
CA CYS A 352 -34.46 -5.52 16.08
C CYS A 352 -35.34 -6.67 16.61
N ARG A 353 -35.36 -7.82 15.90
CA ARG A 353 -36.16 -8.99 16.31
C ARG A 353 -35.58 -9.75 17.51
N HIS A 354 -34.32 -9.48 17.85
CA HIS A 354 -33.63 -10.11 18.97
C HIS A 354 -33.57 -9.21 20.20
N LYS A 355 -33.59 -9.80 21.39
CA LYS A 355 -33.40 -9.08 22.64
C LYS A 355 -31.92 -9.14 23.06
N PRO A 356 -31.29 -8.00 23.40
CA PRO A 356 -29.89 -7.96 23.78
C PRO A 356 -29.49 -8.91 24.90
N GLU A 357 -30.35 -9.05 25.91
CA GLU A 357 -30.12 -9.90 27.10
C GLU A 357 -29.99 -11.38 26.80
N ASP A 358 -30.49 -11.85 25.65
CA ASP A 358 -30.45 -13.27 25.25
C ASP A 358 -29.11 -13.67 24.63
N PHE A 359 -28.22 -12.70 24.36
CA PHE A 359 -26.97 -12.93 23.64
C PHE A 359 -25.72 -12.44 24.38
N SER A 360 -24.60 -13.16 24.18
CA SER A 360 -23.26 -12.69 24.49
C SER A 360 -22.47 -12.57 23.20
N LEU A 361 -22.03 -11.35 22.87
CA LEU A 361 -21.29 -11.07 21.65
C LEU A 361 -19.82 -11.44 21.84
N GLU A 362 -19.28 -12.33 21.00
CA GLU A 362 -17.85 -12.61 20.95
C GLU A 362 -17.15 -11.49 20.16
N LEU A 363 -16.30 -10.71 20.84
CA LEU A 363 -15.48 -9.64 20.27
C LEU A 363 -14.06 -10.17 20.12
N SER A 364 -13.73 -10.65 18.93
CA SER A 364 -12.42 -11.25 18.63
C SER A 364 -11.40 -10.18 18.27
N TRP A 365 -10.15 -10.35 18.74
CA TRP A 365 -9.02 -9.52 18.37
C TRP A 365 -7.76 -10.37 18.12
N ILE A 366 -6.89 -9.87 17.22
CA ILE A 366 -5.71 -10.59 16.75
C ILE A 366 -4.54 -10.38 17.73
N ALA A 367 -4.00 -11.50 18.23
CA ALA A 367 -2.98 -11.51 19.29
C ALA A 367 -1.73 -10.68 18.96
N GLU A 368 -1.40 -10.59 17.67
CA GLU A 368 -0.27 -9.84 17.12
C GLU A 368 -0.55 -8.34 16.99
N VAL A 369 -1.82 -7.90 17.21
CA VAL A 369 -2.25 -6.51 17.07
C VAL A 369 -2.87 -5.96 18.38
N PRO A 370 -2.08 -5.61 19.40
CA PRO A 370 -2.59 -5.20 20.73
C PRO A 370 -3.54 -3.99 20.73
N LEU A 371 -3.51 -3.16 19.69
CA LEU A 371 -4.44 -2.05 19.54
C LEU A 371 -5.90 -2.51 19.45
N GLU A 372 -6.14 -3.67 18.83
CA GLU A 372 -7.49 -4.24 18.67
C GLU A 372 -8.14 -4.60 20.01
N GLU A 373 -7.36 -4.98 21.04
CA GLU A 373 -7.89 -5.22 22.39
C GLU A 373 -8.56 -3.96 22.96
N ARG A 374 -7.95 -2.78 22.73
CA ARG A 374 -8.51 -1.50 23.19
C ARG A 374 -9.84 -1.18 22.50
N PHE A 375 -9.96 -1.52 21.21
CA PHE A 375 -11.23 -1.37 20.48
C PHE A 375 -12.27 -2.40 20.92
N ALA A 376 -11.87 -3.63 21.24
CA ALA A 376 -12.76 -4.63 21.83
C ALA A 376 -13.34 -4.14 23.17
N LEU A 377 -12.52 -3.52 24.03
CA LEU A 377 -12.97 -2.90 25.29
C LEU A 377 -13.93 -1.71 25.04
N LEU A 378 -13.66 -0.88 24.03
CA LEU A 378 -14.56 0.22 23.64
C LEU A 378 -15.89 -0.32 23.13
N MET A 379 -15.90 -1.33 22.25
CA MET A 379 -17.12 -2.00 21.79
C MET A 379 -17.91 -2.59 22.96
N GLN A 380 -17.23 -3.32 23.87
CA GLN A 380 -17.87 -3.91 25.04
C GLN A 380 -18.59 -2.85 25.90
N ALA A 381 -17.93 -1.72 26.16
CA ALA A 381 -18.52 -0.62 26.92
C ALA A 381 -19.72 0.00 26.20
N ASN A 382 -19.60 0.28 24.89
CA ASN A 382 -20.67 0.90 24.11
C ASN A 382 -21.88 -0.04 23.93
N PHE A 383 -21.67 -1.33 23.70
CA PHE A 383 -22.75 -2.30 23.50
C PHE A 383 -23.46 -2.65 24.80
N ALA A 384 -22.79 -2.56 25.95
CA ALA A 384 -23.41 -2.71 27.26
C ALA A 384 -24.48 -1.63 27.53
N GLU A 385 -24.32 -0.43 26.97
CA GLU A 385 -25.34 0.65 27.08
C GLU A 385 -26.66 0.32 26.35
N LEU A 386 -26.61 -0.63 25.40
CA LEU A 386 -27.77 -1.20 24.70
C LEU A 386 -28.27 -2.49 25.35
N GLY A 387 -27.61 -2.97 26.42
CA GLY A 387 -27.99 -4.19 27.13
C GLY A 387 -27.32 -5.47 26.64
N PHE A 388 -26.43 -5.40 25.65
CA PHE A 388 -25.66 -6.57 25.18
C PHE A 388 -24.55 -6.94 26.16
N LYS A 389 -24.41 -8.24 26.41
CA LYS A 389 -23.19 -8.81 27.02
C LYS A 389 -22.17 -9.07 25.95
N SER A 390 -20.90 -8.99 26.31
CA SER A 390 -19.80 -9.28 25.37
C SER A 390 -18.66 -10.02 26.05
N GLU A 391 -18.04 -10.95 25.32
CA GLU A 391 -16.82 -11.65 25.69
C GLU A 391 -15.69 -11.22 24.75
N ILE A 392 -14.56 -10.79 25.30
CA ILE A 392 -13.37 -10.40 24.53
C ILE A 392 -12.47 -11.61 24.40
N VAL A 393 -12.18 -12.01 23.14
CA VAL A 393 -11.43 -13.23 22.84
C VAL A 393 -10.17 -12.91 22.03
N LYS A 394 -9.01 -13.23 22.60
CA LYS A 394 -7.71 -13.14 21.94
C LYS A 394 -7.49 -14.33 21.02
N VAL A 395 -7.17 -14.10 19.74
CA VAL A 395 -6.98 -15.16 18.75
C VAL A 395 -5.68 -14.91 17.97
N PRO A 396 -4.74 -15.88 17.89
CA PRO A 396 -3.59 -15.79 16.98
C PRO A 396 -4.03 -15.70 15.51
N TRP A 397 -3.30 -14.97 14.68
CA TRP A 397 -3.62 -14.77 13.26
C TRP A 397 -3.93 -16.06 12.51
N ALA A 398 -3.09 -17.10 12.64
CA ALA A 398 -3.29 -18.38 11.95
C ALA A 398 -4.62 -19.05 12.33
N LEU A 399 -5.01 -19.01 13.62
CA LEU A 399 -6.31 -19.54 14.06
C LEU A 399 -7.47 -18.67 13.61
N PHE A 400 -7.27 -17.34 13.57
CA PHE A 400 -8.29 -16.40 13.08
C PHE A 400 -8.63 -16.69 11.62
N THR A 401 -7.63 -16.81 10.75
CA THR A 401 -7.84 -17.08 9.30
C THR A 401 -8.54 -18.42 9.05
N GLU A 402 -8.28 -19.45 9.88
CA GLU A 402 -9.00 -20.72 9.84
C GLU A 402 -10.47 -20.57 10.25
N ARG A 403 -10.72 -19.84 11.36
CA ARG A 403 -12.08 -19.68 11.89
C ARG A 403 -13.01 -18.94 10.95
N VAL A 404 -12.53 -17.86 10.33
CA VAL A 404 -13.36 -17.02 9.44
C VAL A 404 -13.68 -17.65 8.10
N GLY A 405 -13.05 -18.77 7.78
CA GLY A 405 -13.36 -19.56 6.58
C GLY A 405 -14.77 -20.18 6.57
N LYS A 406 -15.44 -20.25 7.73
CA LYS A 406 -16.77 -20.84 7.87
C LYS A 406 -17.67 -19.97 8.75
N PRO A 407 -18.90 -19.65 8.31
CA PRO A 407 -19.81 -18.77 9.05
C PRO A 407 -20.06 -19.20 10.51
N GLU A 408 -20.24 -20.51 10.75
CA GLU A 408 -20.51 -21.05 12.07
C GLU A 408 -19.34 -20.88 13.06
N ASN A 409 -18.10 -20.85 12.58
CA ASN A 409 -16.88 -20.70 13.39
C ASN A 409 -16.47 -19.22 13.54
N THR A 410 -16.94 -18.36 12.65
CA THR A 410 -16.64 -16.93 12.68
C THR A 410 -17.23 -16.27 13.93
N PRO A 411 -16.48 -15.45 14.69
CA PRO A 411 -17.00 -14.72 15.85
C PRO A 411 -18.10 -13.74 15.45
N HIS A 412 -18.81 -13.16 16.44
CA HIS A 412 -19.76 -12.09 16.16
C HIS A 412 -19.08 -10.86 15.58
N PHE A 413 -17.93 -10.48 16.15
CA PHE A 413 -17.10 -9.39 15.67
C PHE A 413 -15.68 -9.86 15.39
N SER A 414 -15.18 -9.48 14.23
CA SER A 414 -13.78 -9.60 13.80
C SER A 414 -13.20 -8.20 13.58
N GLN A 415 -12.00 -7.96 14.05
CA GLN A 415 -11.32 -6.68 13.86
C GLN A 415 -10.20 -6.84 12.82
N LEU A 416 -10.11 -5.93 11.86
CA LEU A 416 -9.14 -6.03 10.77
C LEU A 416 -8.70 -4.67 10.26
N PHE A 417 -7.41 -4.56 10.02
CA PHE A 417 -6.83 -3.55 9.14
C PHE A 417 -6.76 -4.12 7.73
N THR A 418 -7.36 -3.46 6.77
CA THR A 418 -7.24 -3.84 5.36
C THR A 418 -7.01 -2.61 4.51
N ASP A 419 -6.05 -2.71 3.57
CA ASP A 419 -5.76 -1.71 2.57
C ASP A 419 -5.98 -2.30 1.17
N ALA A 420 -6.42 -1.48 0.22
CA ALA A 420 -6.45 -1.87 -1.18
C ALA A 420 -5.01 -2.03 -1.70
N ALA A 421 -4.75 -3.09 -2.46
CA ALA A 421 -3.45 -3.31 -3.09
C ALA A 421 -3.09 -2.23 -4.12
N THR A 422 -4.10 -1.48 -4.61
CA THR A 422 -3.99 -0.36 -5.55
C THR A 422 -4.85 0.80 -5.06
N GLY A 423 -4.79 1.96 -5.72
CA GLY A 423 -5.69 3.09 -5.43
C GLY A 423 -7.14 2.90 -5.89
N ASP A 424 -7.48 1.74 -6.44
CA ASP A 424 -8.80 1.44 -6.98
C ASP A 424 -9.68 0.75 -5.94
N PRO A 425 -10.95 1.17 -5.75
CA PRO A 425 -11.85 0.58 -4.77
C PRO A 425 -12.17 -0.90 -5.03
N ASP A 426 -12.09 -1.38 -6.27
CA ASP A 426 -12.33 -2.79 -6.60
C ASP A 426 -11.35 -3.73 -5.88
N ALA A 427 -10.09 -3.33 -5.81
CA ALA A 427 -9.03 -4.13 -5.17
C ALA A 427 -9.29 -4.43 -3.69
N LEU A 428 -10.17 -3.66 -3.05
CA LEU A 428 -10.60 -3.84 -1.67
C LEU A 428 -12.01 -4.43 -1.59
N LEU A 429 -13.00 -3.74 -2.20
CA LEU A 429 -14.41 -4.00 -1.93
C LEU A 429 -14.92 -5.31 -2.52
N TYR A 430 -14.36 -5.75 -3.66
CA TYR A 430 -14.76 -7.02 -4.25
C TYR A 430 -14.38 -8.20 -3.35
N GLN A 431 -13.16 -8.18 -2.83
CA GLN A 431 -12.68 -9.22 -1.91
C GLN A 431 -13.42 -9.22 -0.56
N MET A 432 -13.93 -8.04 -0.15
CA MET A 432 -14.62 -7.90 1.13
C MET A 432 -16.10 -8.28 1.07
N TYR A 433 -16.80 -7.94 -0.03
CA TYR A 433 -18.26 -7.93 -0.02
C TYR A 433 -18.93 -8.67 -1.16
N HIS A 434 -18.22 -9.14 -2.21
CA HIS A 434 -18.85 -9.91 -3.26
C HIS A 434 -19.12 -11.34 -2.80
N SER A 435 -20.36 -11.81 -2.90
CA SER A 435 -20.80 -13.14 -2.41
C SER A 435 -20.10 -14.33 -3.05
N SER A 436 -19.44 -14.14 -4.22
CA SER A 436 -18.62 -15.19 -4.86
C SER A 436 -17.24 -15.40 -4.20
N VAL A 437 -16.86 -14.57 -3.22
CA VAL A 437 -15.56 -14.63 -2.52
C VAL A 437 -15.75 -14.79 -1.00
N PRO A 438 -16.54 -15.78 -0.54
CA PRO A 438 -16.79 -15.96 0.89
C PRO A 438 -15.64 -16.68 1.57
N GLY A 439 -15.58 -16.55 2.88
CA GLY A 439 -14.74 -17.39 3.73
C GLY A 439 -13.25 -17.07 3.68
N THR A 440 -12.90 -15.81 3.41
CA THR A 440 -11.55 -15.29 3.57
C THR A 440 -11.47 -14.33 4.75
N PHE A 441 -10.27 -14.01 5.21
CA PHE A 441 -10.09 -12.99 6.24
C PHE A 441 -10.56 -11.59 5.77
N TYR A 442 -10.68 -11.37 4.45
CA TYR A 442 -11.26 -10.14 3.91
C TYR A 442 -12.77 -10.05 4.13
N SER A 443 -13.49 -11.19 4.17
CA SER A 443 -14.96 -11.26 4.18
C SER A 443 -15.57 -12.04 5.35
N PRO A 444 -15.14 -11.83 6.61
CA PRO A 444 -15.72 -12.52 7.77
C PRO A 444 -17.14 -12.10 8.09
N GLU A 445 -17.69 -11.10 7.40
CA GLU A 445 -19.08 -10.70 7.47
C GLU A 445 -20.03 -11.75 6.90
N HIS A 446 -19.57 -12.56 5.96
CA HIS A 446 -20.40 -13.51 5.20
C HIS A 446 -21.66 -12.82 4.65
N LEU A 447 -21.50 -11.60 4.12
CA LEU A 447 -22.61 -10.83 3.57
C LEU A 447 -23.05 -11.43 2.25
N GLU A 448 -24.35 -11.67 2.10
CA GLU A 448 -25.01 -12.02 0.85
C GLU A 448 -26.05 -10.95 0.52
N ASP A 449 -25.77 -10.13 -0.51
CA ASP A 449 -26.69 -9.09 -0.97
C ASP A 449 -26.54 -8.89 -2.48
N ALA A 450 -27.60 -9.26 -3.22
CA ALA A 450 -27.57 -9.23 -4.68
C ALA A 450 -27.39 -7.82 -5.29
N GLU A 451 -27.75 -6.75 -4.56
CA GLU A 451 -27.52 -5.38 -5.01
C GLU A 451 -26.05 -4.99 -4.84
N VAL A 452 -25.42 -5.41 -3.75
CA VAL A 452 -23.97 -5.25 -3.53
C VAL A 452 -23.19 -5.95 -4.64
N ASP A 453 -23.51 -7.22 -4.95
CA ASP A 453 -22.86 -7.98 -6.01
C ASP A 453 -23.00 -7.27 -7.38
N GLN A 454 -24.22 -6.84 -7.72
CA GLN A 454 -24.46 -6.14 -8.98
C GLN A 454 -23.72 -4.80 -9.08
N LEU A 455 -23.59 -4.05 -7.99
CA LEU A 455 -22.84 -2.80 -7.97
C LEU A 455 -21.34 -3.05 -8.13
N LEU A 456 -20.79 -4.09 -7.47
CA LEU A 456 -19.40 -4.50 -7.63
C LEU A 456 -19.10 -4.93 -9.07
N ASP A 457 -19.93 -5.78 -9.67
CA ASP A 457 -19.77 -6.22 -11.06
C ASP A 457 -19.85 -5.05 -12.05
N LYS A 458 -20.82 -4.15 -11.86
CA LYS A 458 -20.94 -2.93 -12.69
C LYS A 458 -19.72 -2.03 -12.53
N GLY A 459 -19.20 -1.85 -11.30
CA GLY A 459 -18.00 -1.05 -11.03
C GLY A 459 -16.74 -1.60 -11.70
N ARG A 460 -16.65 -2.92 -11.87
CA ARG A 460 -15.58 -3.58 -12.64
C ARG A 460 -15.67 -3.33 -14.13
N ALA A 461 -16.87 -3.35 -14.68
CA ALA A 461 -17.10 -3.25 -16.12
C ALA A 461 -17.14 -1.81 -16.64
N GLU A 462 -17.46 -0.83 -15.79
CA GLU A 462 -17.61 0.58 -16.19
C GLU A 462 -16.26 1.26 -16.37
N SER A 463 -16.00 1.74 -17.57
CA SER A 463 -14.73 2.41 -17.94
C SER A 463 -14.78 3.94 -17.80
N ASP A 464 -15.97 4.55 -17.77
CA ASP A 464 -16.11 5.99 -17.55
C ASP A 464 -15.90 6.32 -16.06
N PRO A 465 -14.88 7.13 -15.68
CA PRO A 465 -14.55 7.37 -14.28
C PRO A 465 -15.68 8.04 -13.49
N ALA A 466 -16.48 8.92 -14.13
CA ALA A 466 -17.55 9.63 -13.44
C ALA A 466 -18.70 8.66 -13.10
N ARG A 467 -19.17 7.88 -14.08
CA ARG A 467 -20.19 6.85 -13.86
C ARG A 467 -19.72 5.77 -12.91
N ARG A 468 -18.45 5.39 -12.98
CA ARG A 468 -17.84 4.44 -12.06
C ARG A 468 -17.83 4.97 -10.63
N GLY A 469 -17.52 6.25 -10.44
CA GLY A 469 -17.61 6.95 -9.16
C GLY A 469 -19.03 6.92 -8.57
N GLU A 470 -20.05 7.16 -9.39
CA GLU A 470 -21.46 7.07 -8.97
C GLU A 470 -21.83 5.64 -8.52
N ILE A 471 -21.35 4.61 -9.22
CA ILE A 471 -21.59 3.20 -8.85
C ILE A 471 -20.98 2.89 -7.46
N TYR A 472 -19.72 3.27 -7.22
CA TYR A 472 -19.08 3.03 -5.92
C TYR A 472 -19.65 3.91 -4.81
N THR A 473 -20.15 5.11 -5.12
CA THR A 473 -20.92 5.91 -4.15
C THR A 473 -22.22 5.21 -3.75
N ALA A 474 -22.96 4.67 -4.71
CA ALA A 474 -24.17 3.89 -4.44
C ALA A 474 -23.85 2.61 -3.62
N LEU A 475 -22.75 1.92 -3.93
CA LEU A 475 -22.28 0.78 -3.15
C LEU A 475 -21.95 1.16 -1.71
N ASN A 476 -21.24 2.28 -1.51
CA ASN A 476 -20.89 2.78 -0.18
C ASN A 476 -22.17 3.08 0.66
N GLU A 477 -23.15 3.76 0.06
CA GLU A 477 -24.45 4.00 0.70
C GLU A 477 -25.20 2.70 1.03
N ARG A 478 -25.17 1.72 0.12
CA ARG A 478 -25.80 0.41 0.35
C ARG A 478 -25.17 -0.30 1.54
N LEU A 479 -23.84 -0.36 1.60
CA LEU A 479 -23.10 -0.98 2.70
C LEU A 479 -23.36 -0.27 4.04
N LEU A 480 -23.41 1.06 4.06
CA LEU A 480 -23.82 1.78 5.25
C LEU A 480 -25.25 1.40 5.68
N SER A 481 -26.16 1.23 4.74
CA SER A 481 -27.55 0.85 5.03
C SER A 481 -27.67 -0.57 5.57
N LEU A 482 -26.84 -1.50 5.11
CA LEU A 482 -26.80 -2.91 5.57
C LEU A 482 -26.03 -3.07 6.89
N ALA A 483 -25.15 -2.13 7.20
CA ALA A 483 -24.29 -2.13 8.38
C ALA A 483 -23.59 -3.48 8.63
N PRO A 484 -22.89 -4.09 7.64
CA PRO A 484 -22.17 -5.34 7.89
C PRO A 484 -20.90 -5.12 8.71
N THR A 485 -20.47 -3.87 8.81
CA THR A 485 -19.19 -3.45 9.41
C THR A 485 -19.37 -2.10 10.09
N ILE A 486 -18.72 -1.89 11.23
CA ILE A 486 -18.48 -0.56 11.79
C ILE A 486 -17.16 -0.06 11.18
N PHE A 487 -17.21 1.01 10.41
CA PHE A 487 -16.06 1.65 9.77
C PHE A 487 -15.40 2.59 10.79
N ALA A 488 -14.49 2.05 11.62
CA ALA A 488 -14.04 2.75 12.82
C ALA A 488 -13.22 4.01 12.49
N TYR A 489 -12.30 3.93 11.52
CA TYR A 489 -11.56 5.08 11.00
C TYR A 489 -10.82 4.72 9.70
N ASP A 490 -10.60 5.72 8.85
CA ASP A 490 -9.71 5.60 7.69
C ASP A 490 -8.26 5.54 8.16
N ARG A 491 -7.50 4.55 7.69
CA ARG A 491 -6.13 4.32 8.11
C ARG A 491 -5.19 5.43 7.64
N GLN A 492 -4.27 5.80 8.52
CA GLN A 492 -3.12 6.64 8.20
C GLN A 492 -1.86 5.93 8.69
N THR A 493 -0.92 5.70 7.78
CA THR A 493 0.40 5.17 8.13
C THR A 493 1.27 6.32 8.65
N VAL A 494 1.99 6.07 9.76
CA VAL A 494 2.85 7.07 10.39
C VAL A 494 4.20 6.44 10.73
N PHE A 495 5.28 7.11 10.32
CA PHE A 495 6.64 6.80 10.69
C PHE A 495 7.21 7.94 11.52
N ALA A 496 8.07 7.65 12.49
CA ALA A 496 8.88 8.68 13.12
C ALA A 496 10.17 8.86 12.33
N GLY A 497 10.54 10.11 12.05
CA GLY A 497 11.73 10.46 11.29
C GLY A 497 12.68 11.36 12.07
N SER A 498 14.00 11.21 11.87
CA SER A 498 14.99 12.17 12.33
C SER A 498 14.83 13.51 11.59
N THR A 499 15.38 14.58 12.16
CA THR A 499 15.35 15.90 11.49
C THR A 499 16.45 16.09 10.45
N ARG A 500 17.27 15.06 10.18
CA ARG A 500 18.44 15.10 9.29
C ARG A 500 18.09 15.10 7.80
N PHE A 501 16.83 14.91 7.43
CA PHE A 501 16.37 14.88 6.05
C PHE A 501 15.00 15.55 5.89
N THR A 502 14.57 15.74 4.65
CA THR A 502 13.17 16.04 4.29
C THR A 502 12.67 15.01 3.29
N LEU A 503 11.37 14.72 3.35
CA LEU A 503 10.68 13.81 2.43
C LEU A 503 9.31 14.40 2.06
N PRO A 504 9.26 15.27 1.05
CA PRO A 504 8.06 16.02 0.70
C PRO A 504 6.80 15.18 0.47
N PRO A 505 6.84 13.99 -0.14
CA PRO A 505 5.64 13.16 -0.28
C PRO A 505 4.95 12.76 1.03
N MET A 506 5.68 12.76 2.15
CA MET A 506 5.15 12.37 3.46
C MET A 506 4.97 13.57 4.42
N THR A 507 5.34 14.76 4.01
CA THR A 507 5.23 16.00 4.85
C THR A 507 4.38 17.08 4.21
N ASP A 508 4.09 16.98 2.91
CA ASP A 508 3.28 17.93 2.14
C ASP A 508 2.10 17.21 1.49
N PRO A 509 0.86 17.43 1.94
CA PRO A 509 -0.32 16.74 1.37
C PRO A 509 -0.49 16.92 -0.15
N ALA A 510 -0.03 18.07 -0.71
CA ALA A 510 -0.11 18.31 -2.15
C ALA A 510 0.87 17.44 -2.97
N LYS A 511 1.82 16.79 -2.33
CA LYS A 511 2.81 15.90 -2.92
C LYS A 511 2.63 14.45 -2.49
N SER A 512 1.69 14.18 -1.57
CA SER A 512 1.40 12.84 -1.08
C SER A 512 0.83 11.96 -2.20
N PHE A 513 1.21 10.70 -2.20
CA PHE A 513 0.60 9.69 -3.07
C PHE A 513 -0.66 9.12 -2.41
N GLY A 514 -1.68 8.82 -3.23
CA GLY A 514 -2.94 8.23 -2.75
C GLY A 514 -2.86 6.72 -2.50
N ILE A 515 -1.68 6.12 -2.62
CA ILE A 515 -1.44 4.69 -2.39
C ILE A 515 -0.33 4.55 -1.35
N PRO A 516 -0.53 3.75 -0.28
CA PRO A 516 0.49 3.49 0.72
C PRO A 516 1.77 2.93 0.10
N THR A 517 2.90 3.16 0.79
CA THR A 517 4.26 2.76 0.42
C THR A 517 4.94 3.59 -0.66
N TYR A 518 4.21 4.27 -1.54
CA TYR A 518 4.80 5.18 -2.54
C TYR A 518 5.38 6.47 -1.92
N GLY A 519 4.87 6.90 -0.76
CA GLY A 519 5.39 8.06 -0.05
C GLY A 519 6.84 7.92 0.38
N LEU A 520 7.29 6.70 0.70
CA LEU A 520 8.67 6.40 1.07
C LEU A 520 9.57 6.19 -0.17
N SER A 521 9.39 7.00 -1.20
CA SER A 521 10.25 7.00 -2.38
C SER A 521 11.52 7.80 -2.12
N PHE A 522 12.66 7.10 -2.02
CA PHE A 522 13.95 7.68 -1.60
C PHE A 522 14.53 8.68 -2.59
N ARG A 523 14.07 8.66 -3.84
CA ARG A 523 14.47 9.67 -4.84
C ARG A 523 14.06 11.10 -4.45
N PHE A 524 13.08 11.26 -3.57
CA PHE A 524 12.62 12.56 -3.06
C PHE A 524 13.23 12.93 -1.71
N VAL A 525 14.02 12.07 -1.10
CA VAL A 525 14.71 12.37 0.15
C VAL A 525 15.81 13.39 -0.12
N GLU A 526 15.83 14.45 0.68
CA GLU A 526 16.92 15.43 0.70
C GLU A 526 17.60 15.37 2.07
N MET A 527 18.81 14.83 2.10
CA MET A 527 19.64 14.82 3.31
C MET A 527 20.11 16.24 3.63
N LYS A 528 20.01 16.63 4.90
CA LYS A 528 20.53 17.91 5.38
C LYS A 528 22.01 17.81 5.71
N PRO A 529 22.77 18.91 5.57
CA PRO A 529 24.20 18.96 5.90
C PRO A 529 24.50 18.64 7.37
#